data_42c045c4df149bd4a33cbde8ea31ac07
#
_entry.id   42c045c4df149bd4a33cbde8ea31ac07
#
_cell.length_a   1.000
_cell.length_b   1.000
_cell.length_c   1.000
_cell.angle_alpha   90.00
_cell.angle_beta   90.00
_cell.angle_gamma   90.00
#
_symmetry.space_group_name_H-M   'P 1'
#
loop_
_entity.id
_entity.type
_entity.pdbx_description
1 polymer ?
#
loop_
_entity_poly.entity_id
_entity_poly.type
_entity_poly.pdbx_seq_one_letter_code
_entity_poly.pdbx_strand_id
1 'polypeptide(L)'
;MKKKAIITIFLAIAAITTSDAQCQYCNTYEDFLAGRWQQLDTIYCDSHSKTRQIFWGGNDYTLSTGDKAIDKILKKDAFVVRQDDTLYVNCRNLQYEKTRFGNGYTKAMRIGQRSLLFVNRIIGIDARNSATMSGLMFGALGGAITASQHVKQQVCYVISYGADNEGRIAIRLIDDGLMDQMIANRDDLHDEYYAEENTTKRLLAKHIIPILEKAGLFEQAK
;
A
#
# COMPACT_ATOMS: atom_id res chain seq x y z
N MET A 1 64.96 18.87 32.05
CA MET A 1 63.97 17.93 31.60
C MET A 1 62.73 18.70 31.05
N LYS A 2 62.56 18.77 29.74
CA LYS A 2 61.49 19.53 29.08
C LYS A 2 60.35 18.54 28.78
N LYS A 3 59.16 18.67 29.44
CA LYS A 3 57.99 17.91 29.20
C LYS A 3 57.33 18.41 27.90
N LYS A 4 57.25 17.57 26.84
CA LYS A 4 56.52 17.85 25.63
C LYS A 4 55.08 17.47 25.91
N ALA A 5 54.17 18.45 25.86
CA ALA A 5 52.72 18.22 25.86
C ALA A 5 52.28 17.83 24.45
N ILE A 6 51.71 16.64 24.31
CA ILE A 6 51.09 16.17 23.08
C ILE A 6 49.64 16.62 23.14
N ILE A 7 49.29 17.61 22.29
CA ILE A 7 47.87 18.02 22.09
C ILE A 7 47.29 17.11 21.04
N THR A 8 46.42 16.19 21.47
CA THR A 8 45.62 15.34 20.58
C THR A 8 44.38 16.14 20.13
N ILE A 9 44.43 16.63 18.91
CA ILE A 9 43.25 17.27 18.29
C ILE A 9 42.29 16.15 17.85
N PHE A 10 41.18 15.98 18.57
CA PHE A 10 40.04 15.19 18.13
C PHE A 10 39.31 15.97 17.04
N LEU A 11 39.47 15.57 15.79
CA LEU A 11 38.66 16.04 14.68
C LEU A 11 37.31 15.32 14.76
N ALA A 12 36.32 15.96 15.36
CA ALA A 12 34.94 15.51 15.27
C ALA A 12 34.47 15.76 13.84
N ILE A 13 34.47 14.71 13.03
CA ILE A 13 33.76 14.71 11.74
C ILE A 13 32.29 14.67 12.08
N ALA A 14 31.64 15.83 12.11
CA ALA A 14 30.19 15.91 12.08
C ALA A 14 29.75 15.37 10.73
N ALA A 15 29.24 14.14 10.71
CA ALA A 15 28.52 13.61 9.57
C ALA A 15 27.30 14.49 9.41
N ILE A 16 27.33 15.42 8.47
CA ILE A 16 26.17 16.14 7.98
C ILE A 16 25.37 15.07 7.22
N THR A 17 24.42 14.45 7.89
CA THR A 17 23.39 13.65 7.23
C THR A 17 22.49 14.65 6.50
N THR A 18 22.85 14.98 5.26
CA THR A 18 21.88 15.54 4.34
C THR A 18 20.79 14.49 4.20
N SER A 19 19.61 14.81 4.68
CA SER A 19 18.42 14.03 4.40
C SER A 19 18.08 14.26 2.92
N ASP A 20 18.86 13.65 2.04
CA ASP A 20 18.46 13.54 0.64
C ASP A 20 17.18 12.69 0.61
N ALA A 21 16.18 13.19 -0.09
CA ALA A 21 14.93 12.48 -0.33
C ALA A 21 15.23 11.03 -0.73
N GLN A 22 14.95 10.08 0.16
CA GLN A 22 15.32 8.69 -0.08
C GLN A 22 14.37 8.08 -1.09
N CYS A 23 14.81 8.05 -2.36
CA CYS A 23 14.12 7.36 -3.42
C CYS A 23 14.71 5.96 -3.58
N GLN A 24 13.90 4.92 -3.38
CA GLN A 24 14.37 3.53 -3.38
C GLN A 24 13.29 2.60 -3.92
N TYR A 25 13.69 1.44 -4.42
CA TYR A 25 12.75 0.40 -4.81
C TYR A 25 13.24 -1.00 -4.45
N CYS A 26 12.30 -1.95 -4.35
CA CYS A 26 12.55 -3.38 -4.24
C CYS A 26 11.84 -4.09 -5.38
N ASN A 27 12.46 -5.14 -5.93
CA ASN A 27 11.85 -5.93 -7.00
C ASN A 27 10.90 -7.00 -6.48
N THR A 28 11.11 -7.47 -5.26
CA THR A 28 10.32 -8.54 -4.68
C THR A 28 9.81 -8.18 -3.28
N TYR A 29 8.79 -8.90 -2.84
CA TYR A 29 8.32 -8.79 -1.46
C TYR A 29 9.36 -9.27 -0.45
N GLU A 30 10.17 -10.26 -0.81
CA GLU A 30 11.30 -10.72 0.01
C GLU A 30 12.37 -9.64 0.20
N ASP A 31 12.71 -8.92 -0.87
CA ASP A 31 13.63 -7.78 -0.78
C ASP A 31 13.09 -6.70 0.13
N PHE A 32 11.80 -6.40 0.00
CA PHE A 32 11.12 -5.44 0.87
C PHE A 32 11.20 -5.85 2.35
N LEU A 33 10.90 -7.11 2.68
CA LEU A 33 10.95 -7.61 4.05
C LEU A 33 12.37 -7.66 4.61
N ALA A 34 13.35 -7.99 3.76
CA ALA A 34 14.76 -8.05 4.13
C ALA A 34 15.45 -6.67 4.11
N GLY A 35 14.75 -5.61 3.75
CA GLY A 35 15.31 -4.27 3.64
C GLY A 35 16.34 -4.11 2.52
N ARG A 36 16.30 -4.95 1.49
CA ARG A 36 17.22 -4.89 0.34
C ARG A 36 16.72 -3.89 -0.70
N TRP A 37 16.94 -2.61 -0.42
CA TRP A 37 16.52 -1.51 -1.27
C TRP A 37 17.60 -1.15 -2.29
N GLN A 38 17.16 -0.85 -3.52
CA GLN A 38 17.99 -0.28 -4.58
C GLN A 38 17.73 1.23 -4.61
N GLN A 39 18.81 2.01 -4.63
CA GLN A 39 18.74 3.49 -4.59
C GLN A 39 18.35 4.05 -5.96
N LEU A 40 17.64 5.14 -5.92
CA LEU A 40 17.30 5.97 -7.07
C LEU A 40 17.68 7.42 -6.76
N ASP A 41 18.18 8.13 -7.75
CA ASP A 41 18.54 9.54 -7.57
C ASP A 41 17.29 10.42 -7.42
N THR A 42 16.27 10.15 -8.22
CA THR A 42 15.03 10.94 -8.24
C THR A 42 13.85 10.10 -8.71
N ILE A 43 12.66 10.40 -8.19
CA ILE A 43 11.40 9.82 -8.67
C ILE A 43 10.41 10.95 -8.95
N TYR A 44 9.84 10.92 -10.14
CA TYR A 44 8.69 11.75 -10.51
C TYR A 44 7.41 10.92 -10.33
N CYS A 45 6.51 11.45 -9.51
CA CYS A 45 5.23 10.81 -9.21
C CYS A 45 4.10 11.55 -9.92
N ASP A 46 3.56 10.97 -10.99
CA ASP A 46 2.41 11.50 -11.73
C ASP A 46 1.12 10.89 -11.20
N SER A 47 0.27 11.72 -10.59
CA SER A 47 -1.02 11.29 -10.05
C SER A 47 -2.09 11.24 -11.13
N HIS A 48 -2.86 10.17 -11.17
CA HIS A 48 -3.96 10.01 -12.11
C HIS A 48 -5.27 10.52 -11.51
N SER A 49 -5.92 11.43 -12.22
CA SER A 49 -7.27 11.85 -11.85
C SER A 49 -8.25 10.66 -11.89
N LYS A 50 -9.29 10.71 -11.08
CA LYS A 50 -10.35 9.67 -11.11
C LYS A 50 -10.99 9.55 -12.48
N THR A 51 -11.16 10.64 -13.21
CA THR A 51 -11.64 10.65 -14.59
C THR A 51 -10.70 9.86 -15.52
N ARG A 52 -9.37 10.06 -15.40
CA ARG A 52 -8.39 9.31 -16.19
C ARG A 52 -8.49 7.80 -15.91
N GLN A 53 -8.63 7.41 -14.65
CA GLN A 53 -8.78 6.00 -14.26
C GLN A 53 -10.05 5.37 -14.82
N ILE A 54 -11.15 6.13 -14.90
CA ILE A 54 -12.43 5.68 -15.46
C ILE A 54 -12.30 5.38 -16.96
N PHE A 55 -11.72 6.27 -17.72
CA PHE A 55 -11.67 6.14 -19.19
C PHE A 55 -10.53 5.27 -19.68
N TRP A 56 -9.37 5.31 -19.01
CA TRP A 56 -8.14 4.66 -19.47
C TRP A 56 -7.68 3.53 -18.56
N GLY A 57 -8.36 3.30 -17.45
CA GLY A 57 -7.96 2.33 -16.42
C GLY A 57 -6.68 2.75 -15.69
N GLY A 58 -6.07 1.79 -15.01
CA GLY A 58 -4.86 1.99 -14.23
C GLY A 58 -5.13 2.33 -12.77
N ASN A 59 -4.06 2.57 -12.03
CA ASN A 59 -4.07 2.92 -10.62
C ASN A 59 -3.73 4.38 -10.39
N ASP A 60 -3.54 4.78 -9.13
CA ASP A 60 -3.50 6.18 -8.73
C ASP A 60 -2.27 6.93 -9.26
N TYR A 61 -1.14 6.22 -9.48
CA TYR A 61 0.13 6.86 -9.82
C TYR A 61 0.89 6.13 -10.94
N THR A 62 1.64 6.92 -11.70
CA THR A 62 2.78 6.44 -12.51
C THR A 62 4.06 6.99 -11.90
N LEU A 63 5.07 6.14 -11.74
CA LEU A 63 6.39 6.54 -11.24
C LEU A 63 7.39 6.46 -12.39
N SER A 64 8.27 7.46 -12.48
CA SER A 64 9.34 7.53 -13.47
C SER A 64 10.56 8.26 -12.90
N THR A 65 11.72 8.06 -13.52
CA THR A 65 12.97 8.73 -13.17
C THR A 65 13.47 9.63 -14.30
N GLY A 66 12.91 9.45 -15.49
CA GLY A 66 13.43 10.04 -16.74
C GLY A 66 14.48 9.16 -17.43
N ASP A 67 15.04 8.17 -16.75
CA ASP A 67 15.88 7.14 -17.38
C ASP A 67 15.00 6.00 -17.91
N LYS A 68 15.08 5.75 -19.22
CA LYS A 68 14.22 4.73 -19.87
C LYS A 68 14.47 3.31 -19.36
N ALA A 69 15.68 2.97 -18.93
CA ALA A 69 15.99 1.63 -18.43
C ALA A 69 15.39 1.44 -17.03
N ILE A 70 15.57 2.41 -16.15
CA ILE A 70 14.99 2.42 -14.81
C ILE A 70 13.45 2.50 -14.88
N ASP A 71 12.90 3.35 -15.73
CA ASP A 71 11.44 3.47 -15.93
C ASP A 71 10.82 2.15 -16.40
N LYS A 72 11.54 1.35 -17.19
CA LYS A 72 11.10 0.01 -17.58
C LYS A 72 11.05 -0.93 -16.35
N ILE A 73 12.05 -0.88 -15.48
CA ILE A 73 12.10 -1.66 -14.23
C ILE A 73 10.94 -1.23 -13.33
N LEU A 74 10.79 0.06 -13.06
CA LEU A 74 9.69 0.59 -12.25
C LEU A 74 8.33 0.13 -12.79
N LYS A 75 8.13 0.18 -14.10
CA LYS A 75 6.86 -0.20 -14.72
C LYS A 75 6.56 -1.69 -14.63
N LYS A 76 7.57 -2.57 -14.72
CA LYS A 76 7.36 -4.01 -14.94
C LYS A 76 7.79 -4.89 -13.78
N ASP A 77 8.92 -4.57 -13.17
CA ASP A 77 9.65 -5.49 -12.31
C ASP A 77 9.66 -5.06 -10.83
N ALA A 78 9.66 -3.76 -10.57
CA ALA A 78 9.62 -3.26 -9.22
C ALA A 78 8.32 -3.66 -8.52
N PHE A 79 8.43 -4.17 -7.30
CA PHE A 79 7.31 -4.54 -6.44
C PHE A 79 6.83 -3.33 -5.63
N VAL A 80 7.74 -2.65 -4.94
CA VAL A 80 7.46 -1.49 -4.10
C VAL A 80 8.52 -0.41 -4.31
N VAL A 81 8.07 0.82 -4.26
CA VAL A 81 8.92 2.03 -4.34
C VAL A 81 8.70 2.83 -3.08
N ARG A 82 9.76 3.37 -2.51
CA ARG A 82 9.73 4.34 -1.41
C ARG A 82 10.22 5.69 -1.90
N GLN A 83 9.45 6.72 -1.64
CA GLN A 83 9.84 8.11 -1.80
C GLN A 83 9.59 8.80 -0.47
N ASP A 84 10.66 9.20 0.20
CA ASP A 84 10.62 9.67 1.59
C ASP A 84 9.92 8.62 2.49
N ASP A 85 8.91 9.03 3.23
CA ASP A 85 8.11 8.15 4.10
C ASP A 85 6.94 7.46 3.39
N THR A 86 6.77 7.69 2.08
CA THR A 86 5.65 7.14 1.33
C THR A 86 6.05 5.87 0.57
N LEU A 87 5.31 4.80 0.81
CA LEU A 87 5.42 3.56 0.04
C LEU A 87 4.40 3.55 -1.09
N TYR A 88 4.83 3.07 -2.26
CA TYR A 88 4.00 2.87 -3.43
C TYR A 88 4.14 1.42 -3.90
N VAL A 89 3.06 0.64 -3.89
CA VAL A 89 3.06 -0.73 -4.39
C VAL A 89 2.67 -0.77 -5.86
N ASN A 90 3.40 -1.55 -6.64
CA ASN A 90 3.12 -1.75 -8.07
C ASN A 90 1.99 -2.76 -8.25
N CYS A 91 0.84 -2.28 -8.68
CA CYS A 91 -0.35 -3.10 -8.85
C CYS A 91 -0.32 -4.02 -10.08
N ARG A 92 0.64 -3.82 -11.01
CA ARG A 92 0.69 -4.55 -12.29
C ARG A 92 0.74 -6.05 -12.14
N ASN A 93 1.54 -6.54 -11.19
CA ASN A 93 1.77 -7.95 -10.96
C ASN A 93 0.94 -8.51 -9.79
N LEU A 94 0.12 -7.66 -9.17
CA LEU A 94 -0.76 -8.07 -8.09
C LEU A 94 -2.06 -8.65 -8.63
N GLN A 95 -2.50 -9.72 -8.00
CA GLN A 95 -3.71 -10.45 -8.37
C GLN A 95 -4.46 -10.89 -7.10
N TYR A 96 -5.76 -10.65 -7.10
CA TYR A 96 -6.68 -11.16 -6.10
C TYR A 96 -7.74 -12.00 -6.80
N GLU A 97 -7.98 -13.23 -6.34
CA GLU A 97 -8.96 -14.17 -6.90
C GLU A 97 -8.93 -14.25 -8.45
N LYS A 98 -7.77 -14.42 -9.03
CA LYS A 98 -7.56 -14.49 -10.49
C LYS A 98 -7.80 -13.17 -11.24
N THR A 99 -8.12 -12.08 -10.56
CA THR A 99 -8.31 -10.75 -11.17
C THR A 99 -7.10 -9.86 -10.87
N ARG A 100 -6.55 -9.21 -11.88
CA ARG A 100 -5.40 -8.30 -11.73
C ARG A 100 -5.87 -6.90 -11.36
N PHE A 101 -5.11 -6.20 -10.51
CA PHE A 101 -5.38 -4.81 -10.15
C PHE A 101 -5.12 -3.82 -11.28
N GLY A 102 -4.31 -4.19 -12.28
CA GLY A 102 -3.98 -3.36 -13.44
C GLY A 102 -2.66 -2.59 -13.28
N ASN A 103 -2.37 -1.73 -14.25
CA ASN A 103 -1.09 -1.01 -14.31
C ASN A 103 -1.06 0.19 -13.35
N GLY A 104 0.16 0.58 -12.94
CA GLY A 104 0.42 1.73 -12.09
C GLY A 104 0.58 1.36 -10.62
N TYR A 105 0.71 2.38 -9.81
CA TYR A 105 1.01 2.30 -8.40
C TYR A 105 -0.15 2.82 -7.55
N THR A 106 -0.25 2.33 -6.33
CA THR A 106 -1.08 2.92 -5.28
C THR A 106 -0.27 3.08 -4.00
N LYS A 107 -0.66 4.01 -3.14
CA LYS A 107 -0.01 4.16 -1.84
C LYS A 107 -0.23 2.92 -1.00
N ALA A 108 0.81 2.56 -0.23
CA ALA A 108 0.77 1.45 0.69
C ALA A 108 1.24 1.89 2.07
N MET A 109 0.79 1.18 3.09
CA MET A 109 1.16 1.37 4.48
C MET A 109 1.67 0.05 5.04
N ARG A 110 2.71 0.08 5.86
CA ARG A 110 3.20 -1.11 6.54
C ARG A 110 2.28 -1.42 7.71
N ILE A 111 1.81 -2.67 7.79
CA ILE A 111 1.04 -3.18 8.93
C ILE A 111 1.85 -4.27 9.61
N GLY A 112 2.24 -4.01 10.85
CA GLY A 112 3.17 -4.86 11.55
C GLY A 112 4.44 -5.10 10.74
N GLN A 113 5.28 -6.02 11.17
CA GLN A 113 6.61 -6.21 10.59
C GLN A 113 6.62 -6.83 9.19
N ARG A 114 5.54 -7.50 8.77
CA ARG A 114 5.56 -8.42 7.62
C ARG A 114 4.42 -8.25 6.64
N SER A 115 3.66 -7.17 6.71
CA SER A 115 2.51 -6.98 5.82
C SER A 115 2.46 -5.56 5.26
N LEU A 116 1.87 -5.43 4.08
CA LEU A 116 1.56 -4.14 3.45
C LEU A 116 0.06 -4.04 3.24
N LEU A 117 -0.53 -2.96 3.69
CA LEU A 117 -1.89 -2.57 3.32
C LEU A 117 -1.83 -1.63 2.13
N PHE A 118 -2.70 -1.83 1.17
CA PHE A 118 -2.94 -0.87 0.10
C PHE A 118 -4.43 -0.72 -0.17
N VAL A 119 -4.80 0.44 -0.69
CA VAL A 119 -6.18 0.78 -1.01
C VAL A 119 -6.39 0.69 -2.51
N ASN A 120 -7.45 -0.01 -2.93
CA ASN A 120 -7.80 -0.12 -4.34
C ASN A 120 -9.31 -0.33 -4.51
N ARG A 121 -9.76 -0.30 -5.78
CA ARG A 121 -11.15 -0.70 -6.09
C ARG A 121 -11.36 -2.15 -5.72
N ILE A 122 -12.59 -2.50 -5.44
CA ILE A 122 -12.95 -3.91 -5.23
C ILE A 122 -12.85 -4.68 -6.54
N ILE A 123 -12.19 -5.86 -6.48
CA ILE A 123 -12.04 -6.79 -7.61
C ILE A 123 -12.29 -8.21 -7.12
N GLY A 124 -12.45 -9.16 -8.05
CA GLY A 124 -12.60 -10.57 -7.74
C GLY A 124 -14.03 -11.09 -7.89
N ILE A 125 -14.20 -12.37 -7.56
CA ILE A 125 -15.48 -13.08 -7.67
C ILE A 125 -16.48 -12.56 -6.64
N ASP A 126 -16.02 -12.24 -5.45
CA ASP A 126 -16.87 -11.71 -4.38
C ASP A 126 -17.49 -10.36 -4.76
N ALA A 127 -16.80 -9.58 -5.59
CA ALA A 127 -17.37 -8.38 -6.20
C ALA A 127 -18.61 -8.67 -7.07
N ARG A 128 -18.74 -9.90 -7.58
CA ARG A 128 -19.86 -10.30 -8.46
C ARG A 128 -20.96 -11.03 -7.71
N ASN A 129 -20.63 -11.78 -6.68
CA ASN A 129 -21.52 -12.77 -6.07
C ASN A 129 -22.19 -12.31 -4.78
N SER A 130 -21.68 -11.28 -4.09
CA SER A 130 -22.36 -10.82 -2.89
C SER A 130 -23.54 -9.90 -3.25
N ALA A 131 -24.72 -10.19 -2.72
CA ALA A 131 -25.91 -9.33 -2.87
C ALA A 131 -25.62 -7.91 -2.34
N THR A 132 -24.76 -7.79 -1.35
CA THR A 132 -24.27 -6.54 -0.78
C THR A 132 -23.38 -5.80 -1.77
N MET A 133 -22.55 -6.53 -2.50
CA MET A 133 -21.68 -5.98 -3.52
C MET A 133 -22.43 -5.65 -4.80
N SER A 134 -23.52 -6.37 -5.14
CA SER A 134 -24.39 -5.97 -6.23
C SER A 134 -25.05 -4.62 -5.98
N GLY A 135 -25.38 -4.28 -4.74
CA GLY A 135 -25.82 -2.92 -4.36
C GLY A 135 -24.76 -1.86 -4.60
N LEU A 136 -23.47 -2.17 -4.35
CA LEU A 136 -22.33 -1.31 -4.69
C LEU A 136 -22.05 -1.25 -6.20
N MET A 137 -22.26 -2.39 -6.88
CA MET A 137 -21.94 -2.55 -8.30
C MET A 137 -23.10 -2.12 -9.20
N PHE A 138 -24.34 -2.26 -8.78
CA PHE A 138 -25.51 -2.14 -9.65
C PHE A 138 -26.59 -1.17 -9.15
N GLY A 139 -26.30 -0.25 -8.25
CA GLY A 139 -27.26 0.77 -7.80
C GLY A 139 -28.73 0.31 -7.76
N ALA A 140 -29.56 0.84 -6.90
CA ALA A 140 -30.93 0.40 -6.66
C ALA A 140 -31.88 0.40 -7.87
N LEU A 141 -31.42 0.74 -9.06
CA LEU A 141 -32.26 0.91 -10.27
C LEU A 141 -31.72 0.19 -11.52
N GLY A 142 -30.85 -0.83 -11.41
CA GLY A 142 -30.43 -1.62 -12.58
C GLY A 142 -29.80 -0.82 -13.74
N GLY A 143 -29.48 0.43 -13.50
CA GLY A 143 -28.80 1.31 -14.46
C GLY A 143 -27.30 1.09 -14.38
N ALA A 144 -26.63 1.19 -15.50
CA ALA A 144 -25.19 1.09 -15.63
C ALA A 144 -24.53 1.91 -14.52
N ILE A 145 -23.83 1.21 -13.60
CA ILE A 145 -22.98 1.88 -12.65
C ILE A 145 -21.98 2.64 -13.47
N THR A 146 -21.99 3.92 -13.31
CA THR A 146 -20.96 4.72 -13.92
C THR A 146 -19.63 4.28 -13.33
N ALA A 147 -18.67 4.00 -14.19
CA ALA A 147 -17.29 3.68 -13.78
C ALA A 147 -16.75 4.62 -12.68
N SER A 148 -17.35 5.82 -12.54
CA SER A 148 -17.08 6.79 -11.48
C SER A 148 -17.39 6.30 -10.07
N GLN A 149 -18.39 5.43 -9.87
CA GLN A 149 -18.71 4.90 -8.55
C GLN A 149 -17.69 3.85 -8.11
N HIS A 150 -17.23 2.98 -9.02
CA HIS A 150 -16.18 2.00 -8.73
C HIS A 150 -14.87 2.63 -8.26
N VAL A 151 -14.49 3.75 -8.88
CA VAL A 151 -13.25 4.46 -8.50
C VAL A 151 -13.41 5.18 -7.16
N LYS A 152 -14.64 5.50 -6.74
CA LYS A 152 -14.92 6.15 -5.44
C LYS A 152 -15.04 5.16 -4.28
N GLN A 153 -15.35 3.90 -4.57
CA GLN A 153 -15.56 2.86 -3.56
C GLN A 153 -14.27 2.03 -3.42
N GLN A 154 -13.36 2.55 -2.65
CA GLN A 154 -12.08 1.91 -2.38
C GLN A 154 -12.15 1.07 -1.12
N VAL A 155 -11.54 -0.10 -1.18
CA VAL A 155 -11.42 -1.08 -0.09
C VAL A 155 -9.95 -1.33 0.24
N CYS A 156 -9.70 -1.95 1.38
CA CYS A 156 -8.36 -2.26 1.84
C CYS A 156 -7.98 -3.70 1.50
N TYR A 157 -6.77 -3.88 0.97
CA TYR A 157 -6.14 -5.18 0.76
C TYR A 157 -4.86 -5.28 1.56
N VAL A 158 -4.56 -6.47 2.07
CA VAL A 158 -3.30 -6.78 2.75
C VAL A 158 -2.50 -7.76 1.91
N ILE A 159 -1.22 -7.42 1.69
CA ILE A 159 -0.22 -8.30 1.14
C ILE A 159 0.56 -8.91 2.31
N SER A 160 0.67 -10.23 2.34
CA SER A 160 1.45 -10.97 3.33
C SER A 160 2.03 -12.24 2.69
N TYR A 161 2.93 -12.94 3.39
CA TYR A 161 3.16 -14.33 3.06
C TYR A 161 1.99 -15.16 3.58
N GLY A 162 1.44 -16.01 2.72
CA GLY A 162 0.50 -17.03 3.15
C GLY A 162 1.22 -18.08 4.00
N ALA A 163 0.60 -18.51 5.09
CA ALA A 163 1.12 -19.59 5.92
C ALA A 163 1.34 -20.88 5.11
N ASP A 164 0.55 -21.08 4.05
CA ASP A 164 0.54 -22.27 3.20
C ASP A 164 1.20 -22.06 1.83
N ASN A 165 1.80 -20.89 1.57
CA ASN A 165 2.15 -20.48 0.20
C ASN A 165 3.63 -20.60 -0.15
N GLU A 166 4.43 -21.43 0.52
CA GLU A 166 5.81 -21.71 0.11
C GLU A 166 6.60 -20.47 -0.38
N GLY A 167 6.50 -19.36 0.35
CA GLY A 167 7.14 -18.10 -0.01
C GLY A 167 6.40 -17.23 -1.03
N ARG A 168 5.19 -17.60 -1.44
CA ARG A 168 4.37 -16.78 -2.32
C ARG A 168 3.62 -15.71 -1.54
N ILE A 169 3.44 -14.54 -2.14
CA ILE A 169 2.59 -13.50 -1.59
C ILE A 169 1.12 -13.92 -1.65
N ALA A 170 0.40 -13.69 -0.55
CA ALA A 170 -1.05 -13.77 -0.48
C ALA A 170 -1.61 -12.36 -0.41
N ILE A 171 -2.70 -12.12 -1.15
CA ILE A 171 -3.45 -10.87 -1.08
C ILE A 171 -4.83 -11.21 -0.52
N ARG A 172 -5.22 -10.52 0.55
CA ARG A 172 -6.51 -10.69 1.21
C ARG A 172 -7.24 -9.36 1.25
N LEU A 173 -8.54 -9.38 0.96
CA LEU A 173 -9.43 -8.27 1.24
C LEU A 173 -9.61 -8.16 2.76
N ILE A 174 -9.60 -6.94 3.31
CA ILE A 174 -10.00 -6.74 4.70
C ILE A 174 -11.53 -6.74 4.73
N ASP A 175 -12.08 -7.90 5.06
CA ASP A 175 -13.49 -8.14 5.35
C ASP A 175 -13.74 -8.16 6.87
N ASP A 176 -14.99 -8.38 7.29
CA ASP A 176 -15.36 -8.47 8.69
C ASP A 176 -14.50 -9.52 9.43
N GLY A 177 -14.29 -10.71 8.83
CA GLY A 177 -13.52 -11.78 9.46
C GLY A 177 -12.03 -11.48 9.61
N LEU A 178 -11.41 -10.76 8.67
CA LEU A 178 -10.02 -10.33 8.81
C LEU A 178 -9.93 -9.15 9.79
N MET A 179 -10.92 -8.25 9.78
CA MET A 179 -10.97 -7.14 10.72
C MET A 179 -11.05 -7.63 12.16
N ASP A 180 -11.92 -8.62 12.45
CA ASP A 180 -12.02 -9.25 13.78
C ASP A 180 -10.68 -9.82 14.26
N GLN A 181 -9.92 -10.45 13.34
CA GLN A 181 -8.59 -10.97 13.68
C GLN A 181 -7.60 -9.82 13.99
N MET A 182 -7.68 -8.70 13.29
CA MET A 182 -6.75 -7.58 13.44
C MET A 182 -6.99 -6.78 14.72
N ILE A 183 -8.24 -6.73 15.21
CA ILE A 183 -8.63 -5.99 16.42
C ILE A 183 -9.08 -6.89 17.56
N ALA A 184 -8.75 -8.20 17.52
CA ALA A 184 -9.23 -9.24 18.43
C ALA A 184 -9.10 -8.92 19.94
N ASN A 185 -8.16 -8.06 20.33
CA ASN A 185 -7.92 -7.68 21.72
C ASN A 185 -8.40 -6.26 22.06
N ARG A 186 -9.30 -5.71 21.24
CA ARG A 186 -9.76 -4.32 21.36
C ARG A 186 -11.28 -4.25 21.21
N ASP A 187 -11.99 -4.59 22.28
CA ASP A 187 -13.46 -4.58 22.32
C ASP A 187 -14.03 -3.19 21.94
N ASP A 188 -13.35 -2.12 22.35
CA ASP A 188 -13.71 -0.74 22.02
C ASP A 188 -13.70 -0.47 20.51
N LEU A 189 -12.73 -1.04 19.77
CA LEU A 189 -12.63 -0.90 18.32
C LEU A 189 -13.57 -1.85 17.58
N HIS A 190 -13.86 -3.02 18.17
CA HIS A 190 -14.86 -3.92 17.64
C HIS A 190 -16.25 -3.26 17.63
N ASP A 191 -16.65 -2.66 18.76
CA ASP A 191 -17.91 -1.92 18.85
C ASP A 191 -17.96 -0.75 17.87
N GLU A 192 -16.86 0.01 17.73
CA GLU A 192 -16.76 1.10 16.75
C GLU A 192 -16.87 0.60 15.31
N TYR A 193 -16.23 -0.52 14.97
CA TYR A 193 -16.28 -1.09 13.63
C TYR A 193 -17.70 -1.53 13.26
N TYR A 194 -18.39 -2.21 14.16
CA TYR A 194 -19.74 -2.73 13.94
C TYR A 194 -20.86 -1.70 14.17
N ALA A 195 -20.54 -0.49 14.66
CA ALA A 195 -21.48 0.62 14.71
C ALA A 195 -22.02 1.01 13.31
N GLU A 196 -21.25 0.76 12.23
CA GLU A 196 -21.78 0.83 10.87
C GLU A 196 -22.46 -0.51 10.53
N GLU A 197 -23.78 -0.55 10.60
CA GLU A 197 -24.59 -1.76 10.34
C GLU A 197 -24.51 -2.23 8.88
N ASN A 198 -24.25 -1.32 7.95
CA ASN A 198 -24.17 -1.65 6.53
C ASN A 198 -22.83 -2.31 6.20
N THR A 199 -22.85 -3.63 5.99
CA THR A 199 -21.65 -4.44 5.66
C THR A 199 -20.83 -3.88 4.50
N THR A 200 -21.49 -3.33 3.50
CA THR A 200 -20.84 -2.71 2.35
C THR A 200 -20.04 -1.47 2.73
N LYS A 201 -20.59 -0.64 3.60
CA LYS A 201 -19.88 0.57 4.06
C LYS A 201 -18.72 0.20 5.00
N ARG A 202 -18.86 -0.87 5.78
CA ARG A 202 -17.78 -1.38 6.64
C ARG A 202 -16.54 -1.78 5.85
N LEU A 203 -16.69 -2.34 4.63
CA LEU A 203 -15.57 -2.70 3.76
C LEU A 203 -14.80 -1.52 3.18
N LEU A 204 -15.34 -0.30 3.26
CA LEU A 204 -14.69 0.85 2.65
C LEU A 204 -13.44 1.28 3.42
N ALA A 205 -12.40 1.61 2.70
CA ALA A 205 -11.13 2.06 3.26
C ALA A 205 -11.30 3.25 4.24
N LYS A 206 -12.23 4.16 3.96
CA LYS A 206 -12.54 5.30 4.83
C LYS A 206 -13.09 4.90 6.21
N HIS A 207 -13.66 3.68 6.35
CA HIS A 207 -14.11 3.13 7.61
C HIS A 207 -13.03 2.29 8.29
N ILE A 208 -12.31 1.47 7.51
CA ILE A 208 -11.28 0.55 8.01
C ILE A 208 -10.03 1.28 8.52
N ILE A 209 -9.48 2.20 7.73
CA ILE A 209 -8.19 2.84 8.04
C ILE A 209 -8.18 3.54 9.40
N PRO A 210 -9.19 4.37 9.78
CA PRO A 210 -9.19 5.03 11.09
C PRO A 210 -9.20 4.05 12.27
N ILE A 211 -9.84 2.89 12.11
CA ILE A 211 -9.90 1.85 13.16
C ILE A 211 -8.53 1.17 13.30
N LEU A 212 -7.88 0.83 12.18
CA LEU A 212 -6.52 0.27 12.19
C LEU A 212 -5.48 1.25 12.74
N GLU A 213 -5.64 2.56 12.49
CA GLU A 213 -4.81 3.61 13.09
C GLU A 213 -4.98 3.66 14.61
N LYS A 214 -6.21 3.65 15.11
CA LYS A 214 -6.50 3.60 16.55
C LYS A 214 -6.01 2.31 17.20
N ALA A 215 -6.00 1.20 16.45
CA ALA A 215 -5.41 -0.06 16.89
C ALA A 215 -3.87 -0.03 16.98
N GLY A 216 -3.24 1.02 16.44
CA GLY A 216 -1.78 1.15 16.43
C GLY A 216 -1.08 0.14 15.51
N LEU A 217 -1.78 -0.33 14.47
CA LEU A 217 -1.27 -1.38 13.59
C LEU A 217 -0.34 -0.85 12.50
N PHE A 218 -0.38 0.44 12.20
CA PHE A 218 0.54 1.02 11.23
C PHE A 218 1.90 1.29 11.88
N GLU A 219 2.96 0.83 11.22
CA GLU A 219 4.31 1.23 11.62
C GLU A 219 4.50 2.73 11.33
N GLN A 220 4.89 3.47 12.36
CA GLN A 220 5.33 4.84 12.16
C GLN A 220 6.66 4.79 11.37
N ALA A 221 6.73 5.60 10.30
CA ALA A 221 7.98 5.81 9.58
C ALA A 221 9.04 6.32 10.57
N LYS A 222 10.13 5.57 10.70
CA LYS A 222 11.29 5.98 11.50
C LYS A 222 12.29 6.66 10.62
#